data_ac725477b48f383edcbb03b64f0c2a87
#
_entry.id   ac725477b48f383edcbb03b64f0c2a87
#
_cell.length_a   1.000
_cell.length_b   1.000
_cell.length_c   1.000
_cell.angle_alpha   90.00
_cell.angle_beta   90.00
_cell.angle_gamma   90.00
#
_symmetry.space_group_name_H-M   'P 1'
#
loop_
_entity.id
_entity.type
_entity.pdbx_description
1 polymer ?
#
loop_
_entity_poly.entity_id
_entity_poly.type
_entity_poly.pdbx_seq_one_letter_code
_entity_poly.pdbx_strand_id
1 'polypeptide(L)'
;EAAPILDAYLQAGFVFVAFKLRGGAGVDEIHPVVLRYRGSEPCVPIRLTRIAAVDDMGIRAFFLGQHRVAPTNYRHVLINPIQIDWGALAANYDAVVTLAVDGDEASGHAFVTEYAGNASVVARNDVEPPGLDGAAFVGLRANAVVAELVRQHMLDCSITDDLGNTFDETGGPCTALHPLVGPLLEEFFPTPAWTTPAEWWRDLDGSEEYDTTDWPAEEFAARFEERIAGPAEHAGDLLLANVYLTRLYTTMSPAEMTEDPTFHENPMLPPVSNQFSATVVSDCDGPTHVELADGRVIQYDDAGQPPVFEDMPYALAVEQVPSSGAPMVLLDHAAAIDDELDAWNAAQDGGCACRMVALRSDALVLFGLFALGARARRRRIA
;
A
#
# COMPACT_ATOMS: atom_id res chain seq x y z
N GLU A 1 3.71 20.28 23.20
CA GLU A 1 3.10 20.40 21.83
C GLU A 1 1.79 19.62 21.73
N ALA A 2 1.65 18.42 22.33
CA ALA A 2 0.43 17.60 22.26
C ALA A 2 -0.76 18.20 23.02
N ALA A 3 -0.55 18.83 24.17
CA ALA A 3 -1.63 19.27 25.07
C ALA A 3 -2.63 20.23 24.41
N PRO A 4 -2.24 21.26 23.65
CA PRO A 4 -3.20 22.14 22.99
C PRO A 4 -4.06 21.45 21.92
N ILE A 5 -3.48 20.43 21.23
CA ILE A 5 -4.20 19.66 20.23
C ILE A 5 -5.24 18.76 20.91
N LEU A 6 -4.85 18.06 21.98
CA LEU A 6 -5.76 17.23 22.77
C LEU A 6 -6.90 18.05 23.37
N ASP A 7 -6.60 19.26 23.89
CA ASP A 7 -7.62 20.16 24.42
C ASP A 7 -8.63 20.59 23.34
N ALA A 8 -8.18 20.87 22.12
CA ALA A 8 -9.06 21.21 21.00
C ALA A 8 -10.03 20.07 20.65
N TYR A 9 -9.55 18.83 20.62
CA TYR A 9 -10.39 17.65 20.41
C TYR A 9 -11.39 17.43 21.55
N LEU A 10 -10.95 17.61 22.81
CA LEU A 10 -11.84 17.50 23.98
C LEU A 10 -12.96 18.55 23.94
N GLN A 11 -12.63 19.80 23.58
CA GLN A 11 -13.62 20.86 23.40
C GLN A 11 -14.60 20.58 22.26
N ALA A 12 -14.15 19.89 21.21
CA ALA A 12 -14.98 19.44 20.10
C ALA A 12 -15.81 18.18 20.43
N GLY A 13 -15.67 17.61 21.65
CA GLY A 13 -16.46 16.46 22.11
C GLY A 13 -15.90 15.10 21.70
N PHE A 14 -14.66 15.04 21.22
CA PHE A 14 -14.01 13.76 20.92
C PHE A 14 -13.64 13.00 22.19
N VAL A 15 -13.66 11.68 22.09
CA VAL A 15 -13.14 10.77 23.10
C VAL A 15 -11.84 10.16 22.60
N PHE A 16 -10.93 9.86 23.53
CA PHE A 16 -9.63 9.29 23.18
C PHE A 16 -9.54 7.85 23.63
N VAL A 17 -8.86 7.05 22.80
CA VAL A 17 -8.37 5.72 23.18
C VAL A 17 -6.86 5.80 23.28
N ALA A 18 -6.31 5.50 24.46
CA ALA A 18 -4.87 5.52 24.68
C ALA A 18 -4.31 4.09 24.65
N PHE A 19 -3.30 3.88 23.82
CA PHE A 19 -2.55 2.63 23.74
C PHE A 19 -1.15 2.82 24.29
N LYS A 20 -0.70 1.86 25.10
CA LYS A 20 0.68 1.80 25.55
C LYS A 20 1.36 0.60 24.93
N LEU A 21 2.30 0.86 24.04
CA LEU A 21 3.13 -0.17 23.44
C LEU A 21 4.24 -0.59 24.41
N ARG A 22 4.68 -1.85 24.34
CA ARG A 22 5.86 -2.31 25.08
C ARG A 22 7.11 -1.75 24.40
N GLY A 23 8.03 -1.21 25.19
CA GLY A 23 9.32 -0.77 24.67
C GLY A 23 10.14 -1.95 24.15
N GLY A 24 10.77 -1.78 22.99
CA GLY A 24 11.62 -2.81 22.37
C GLY A 24 10.91 -3.70 21.36
N ALA A 25 9.58 -3.59 21.22
CA ALA A 25 8.84 -4.22 20.12
C ALA A 25 9.18 -3.54 18.78
N GLY A 26 9.35 -4.32 17.72
CA GLY A 26 9.51 -3.82 16.36
C GLY A 26 8.23 -3.20 15.82
N VAL A 27 8.34 -2.42 14.75
CA VAL A 27 7.16 -1.85 14.06
C VAL A 27 6.21 -2.96 13.58
N ASP A 28 6.77 -4.12 13.25
CA ASP A 28 6.06 -5.31 12.76
C ASP A 28 5.17 -5.96 13.83
N GLU A 29 5.39 -5.63 15.11
CA GLU A 29 4.60 -6.12 16.25
C GLU A 29 3.41 -5.21 16.60
N ILE A 30 3.24 -4.09 15.87
CA ILE A 30 2.11 -3.18 16.11
C ILE A 30 0.88 -3.74 15.40
N HIS A 31 -0.06 -4.23 16.19
CA HIS A 31 -1.34 -4.70 15.66
C HIS A 31 -2.21 -3.55 15.16
N PRO A 32 -2.92 -3.72 14.04
CA PRO A 32 -3.93 -2.76 13.62
C PRO A 32 -5.00 -2.56 14.70
N VAL A 33 -5.35 -1.30 14.93
CA VAL A 33 -6.43 -0.95 15.85
C VAL A 33 -7.71 -0.78 15.06
N VAL A 34 -8.74 -1.54 15.41
CA VAL A 34 -10.07 -1.44 14.80
C VAL A 34 -10.98 -0.60 15.68
N LEU A 35 -11.50 0.50 15.14
CA LEU A 35 -12.46 1.36 15.80
C LEU A 35 -13.83 1.22 15.11
N ARG A 36 -14.88 0.97 15.90
CA ARG A 36 -16.26 0.95 15.41
C ARG A 36 -17.02 2.11 16.02
N TYR A 37 -17.54 3.00 15.20
CA TYR A 37 -18.35 4.12 15.63
C TYR A 37 -19.56 4.33 14.70
N ARG A 38 -20.53 5.10 15.17
CA ARG A 38 -21.69 5.48 14.36
C ARG A 38 -21.39 6.77 13.64
N GLY A 39 -21.70 6.82 12.35
CA GLY A 39 -21.49 7.99 11.51
C GLY A 39 -21.47 7.61 10.04
N SER A 40 -21.62 8.58 9.17
CA SER A 40 -21.63 8.42 7.70
C SER A 40 -20.38 9.04 7.04
N GLU A 41 -19.61 9.83 7.77
CA GLU A 41 -18.44 10.53 7.25
C GLU A 41 -17.18 10.04 7.98
N PRO A 42 -16.37 9.19 7.34
CA PRO A 42 -15.08 8.80 7.90
C PRO A 42 -14.14 10.00 8.01
N CYS A 43 -13.35 10.01 9.08
CA CYS A 43 -12.38 11.05 9.38
C CYS A 43 -11.04 10.39 9.73
N VAL A 44 -9.93 10.96 9.26
CA VAL A 44 -8.57 10.54 9.63
C VAL A 44 -7.96 11.60 10.54
N PRO A 45 -7.60 11.25 11.81
CA PRO A 45 -7.16 12.23 12.81
C PRO A 45 -5.69 12.63 12.61
N ILE A 46 -5.36 13.33 11.52
CA ILE A 46 -3.98 13.72 11.17
C ILE A 46 -3.43 14.85 12.05
N ARG A 47 -4.29 15.73 12.58
CA ARG A 47 -3.84 16.79 13.50
C ARG A 47 -3.10 16.23 14.71
N LEU A 48 -3.49 15.05 15.19
CA LEU A 48 -2.79 14.38 16.29
C LEU A 48 -1.49 13.72 15.79
N THR A 49 -1.50 13.16 14.59
CA THR A 49 -0.35 12.53 13.94
C THR A 49 0.80 13.53 13.73
N ARG A 50 0.50 14.79 13.50
CA ARG A 50 1.44 15.90 13.35
C ARG A 50 2.57 15.92 14.39
N ILE A 51 2.33 15.42 15.61
CA ILE A 51 3.30 15.43 16.71
C ILE A 51 4.53 14.56 16.41
N ALA A 52 4.33 13.51 15.62
CA ALA A 52 5.36 12.53 15.26
C ALA A 52 5.60 12.45 13.73
N ALA A 53 4.97 13.32 12.95
CA ALA A 53 5.12 13.36 11.51
C ALA A 53 6.48 13.92 11.11
N VAL A 54 6.97 13.47 9.98
CA VAL A 54 8.14 14.01 9.27
C VAL A 54 7.68 14.85 8.08
N ASP A 55 8.57 15.63 7.49
CA ASP A 55 8.26 16.39 6.29
C ASP A 55 7.85 15.44 5.16
N ASP A 56 6.84 15.83 4.39
CA ASP A 56 6.27 15.11 3.25
C ASP A 56 5.88 13.66 3.58
N MET A 57 5.35 13.44 4.79
CA MET A 57 4.90 12.12 5.22
C MET A 57 3.77 11.61 4.33
N GLY A 58 4.00 10.47 3.66
CA GLY A 58 2.99 9.82 2.82
C GLY A 58 1.83 9.23 3.62
N ILE A 59 0.60 9.56 3.23
CA ILE A 59 -0.64 9.07 3.85
C ILE A 59 -1.50 8.41 2.78
N ARG A 60 -1.70 7.09 2.88
CA ARG A 60 -2.65 6.34 2.05
C ARG A 60 -3.88 5.97 2.86
N ALA A 61 -5.05 6.34 2.33
CA ALA A 61 -6.33 6.01 2.92
C ALA A 61 -7.11 5.07 1.99
N PHE A 62 -7.61 3.97 2.55
CA PHE A 62 -8.40 2.97 1.84
C PHE A 62 -9.83 3.01 2.36
N PHE A 63 -10.79 3.07 1.45
CA PHE A 63 -12.22 3.11 1.77
C PHE A 63 -12.92 1.95 1.06
N LEU A 64 -13.59 1.12 1.84
CA LEU A 64 -14.53 0.13 1.33
C LEU A 64 -15.95 0.65 1.51
N GLY A 65 -16.75 0.61 0.45
CA GLY A 65 -18.10 1.14 0.45
C GLY A 65 -18.89 0.71 -0.77
N GLN A 66 -19.89 1.51 -1.12
CA GLN A 66 -20.75 1.22 -2.28
C GLN A 66 -20.39 2.09 -3.49
N HIS A 67 -19.71 3.23 -3.27
CA HIS A 67 -19.36 4.19 -4.29
C HIS A 67 -17.96 4.75 -4.05
N ARG A 68 -17.47 5.50 -5.04
CA ARG A 68 -16.19 6.21 -4.92
C ARG A 68 -16.25 7.24 -3.79
N VAL A 69 -15.21 7.22 -2.95
CA VAL A 69 -15.01 8.17 -1.86
C VAL A 69 -14.15 9.34 -2.33
N ALA A 70 -14.49 10.53 -1.84
CA ALA A 70 -13.74 11.77 -2.08
C ALA A 70 -13.62 12.59 -0.79
N PRO A 71 -12.61 13.47 -0.68
CA PRO A 71 -12.47 14.35 0.47
C PRO A 71 -13.58 15.40 0.50
N THR A 72 -14.06 15.74 1.71
CA THR A 72 -15.10 16.74 1.94
C THR A 72 -14.50 18.13 2.11
N ASN A 73 -13.53 18.26 3.03
CA ASN A 73 -12.90 19.53 3.43
C ASN A 73 -11.51 19.73 2.81
N TYR A 74 -10.98 18.71 2.15
CA TYR A 74 -9.76 18.76 1.36
C TYR A 74 -10.06 18.83 -0.13
N ARG A 75 -9.09 19.25 -0.93
CA ARG A 75 -9.18 19.26 -2.39
C ARG A 75 -8.92 17.87 -2.96
N HIS A 76 -9.32 17.68 -4.20
CA HIS A 76 -8.92 16.55 -5.03
C HIS A 76 -7.98 17.06 -6.12
N VAL A 77 -6.82 16.41 -6.28
CA VAL A 77 -5.82 16.78 -7.28
C VAL A 77 -5.73 15.71 -8.35
N LEU A 78 -5.74 16.13 -9.60
CA LEU A 78 -5.31 15.34 -10.74
C LEU A 78 -3.85 15.67 -11.03
N ILE A 79 -2.95 14.71 -10.91
CA ILE A 79 -1.51 14.91 -11.17
C ILE A 79 -1.26 15.06 -12.68
N ASN A 80 -0.21 15.81 -13.03
CA ASN A 80 0.26 15.90 -14.40
C ASN A 80 1.10 14.67 -14.77
N PRO A 81 0.63 13.79 -15.68
CA PRO A 81 1.34 12.58 -16.02
C PRO A 81 2.63 12.82 -16.81
N ILE A 82 2.83 14.02 -17.36
CA ILE A 82 4.05 14.38 -18.10
C ILE A 82 5.23 14.55 -17.15
N GLN A 83 4.99 14.93 -15.89
CA GLN A 83 6.01 15.06 -14.85
C GLN A 83 6.48 13.71 -14.28
N ILE A 84 5.85 12.60 -14.65
CA ILE A 84 6.24 11.25 -14.22
C ILE A 84 7.45 10.78 -15.05
N ASP A 85 8.47 10.27 -14.36
CA ASP A 85 9.61 9.61 -15.00
C ASP A 85 9.23 8.18 -15.44
N TRP A 86 8.66 8.09 -16.64
CA TRP A 86 8.26 6.82 -17.22
C TRP A 86 9.45 5.91 -17.58
N GLY A 87 10.62 6.50 -17.84
CA GLY A 87 11.86 5.77 -18.10
C GLY A 87 12.39 5.04 -16.85
N ALA A 88 12.17 5.61 -15.68
CA ALA A 88 12.55 5.03 -14.39
C ALA A 88 11.38 4.36 -13.66
N LEU A 89 10.35 3.88 -14.39
CA LEU A 89 9.19 3.17 -13.83
C LEU A 89 8.48 3.99 -12.74
N ALA A 90 8.28 5.29 -12.99
CA ALA A 90 7.64 6.24 -12.08
C ALA A 90 8.33 6.37 -10.71
N ALA A 91 9.67 6.22 -10.65
CA ALA A 91 10.44 6.34 -9.40
C ALA A 91 10.27 7.69 -8.70
N ASN A 92 9.86 8.73 -9.42
CA ASN A 92 9.59 10.07 -8.90
C ASN A 92 8.11 10.30 -8.50
N TYR A 93 7.26 9.26 -8.49
CA TYR A 93 5.82 9.40 -8.27
C TYR A 93 5.49 10.16 -6.97
N ASP A 94 6.10 9.79 -5.85
CA ASP A 94 5.86 10.44 -4.57
C ASP A 94 6.22 11.93 -4.61
N ALA A 95 7.33 12.29 -5.25
CA ALA A 95 7.72 13.70 -5.43
C ALA A 95 6.75 14.47 -6.31
N VAL A 96 6.22 13.87 -7.38
CA VAL A 96 5.19 14.49 -8.24
C VAL A 96 3.91 14.71 -7.45
N VAL A 97 3.47 13.75 -6.63
CA VAL A 97 2.30 13.92 -5.77
C VAL A 97 2.53 15.04 -4.76
N THR A 98 3.69 15.07 -4.07
CA THR A 98 4.04 16.13 -3.11
C THR A 98 3.91 17.51 -3.75
N LEU A 99 4.58 17.72 -4.88
CA LEU A 99 4.55 19.02 -5.57
C LEU A 99 3.16 19.39 -6.11
N ALA A 100 2.35 18.40 -6.46
CA ALA A 100 0.99 18.63 -6.92
C ALA A 100 0.03 19.00 -5.78
N VAL A 101 0.17 18.37 -4.59
CA VAL A 101 -0.69 18.66 -3.42
C VAL A 101 -0.27 19.91 -2.67
N ASP A 102 1.01 20.32 -2.75
CA ASP A 102 1.54 21.55 -2.16
C ASP A 102 1.29 22.78 -3.04
N GLY A 103 0.97 22.55 -4.32
CA GLY A 103 0.75 23.60 -5.31
C GLY A 103 -0.44 24.52 -5.01
N ASP A 104 -0.62 25.52 -5.88
CA ASP A 104 -1.71 26.48 -5.80
C ASP A 104 -3.08 25.82 -5.70
N GLU A 105 -4.02 26.43 -4.95
CA GLU A 105 -5.38 25.96 -4.67
C GLU A 105 -5.45 24.64 -3.83
N ALA A 106 -4.43 23.77 -3.88
CA ALA A 106 -4.32 22.57 -3.05
C ALA A 106 -3.69 22.86 -1.68
N SER A 107 -2.58 23.63 -1.68
CA SER A 107 -1.92 24.20 -0.49
C SER A 107 -1.70 23.21 0.64
N GLY A 108 -1.24 22.00 0.35
CA GLY A 108 -1.01 20.92 1.33
C GLY A 108 -2.29 20.26 1.85
N HIS A 109 -3.48 20.65 1.39
CA HIS A 109 -4.77 20.12 1.83
C HIS A 109 -5.51 19.42 0.69
N ALA A 110 -4.87 18.42 0.09
CA ALA A 110 -5.43 17.72 -1.06
C ALA A 110 -5.11 16.22 -1.04
N PHE A 111 -5.88 15.45 -1.80
CA PHE A 111 -5.67 14.03 -2.07
C PHE A 111 -5.71 13.73 -3.56
N VAL A 112 -4.90 12.79 -3.98
CA VAL A 112 -4.95 12.14 -5.30
C VAL A 112 -5.73 10.84 -5.17
N THR A 113 -6.56 10.51 -6.15
CA THR A 113 -7.17 9.17 -6.23
C THR A 113 -6.26 8.25 -7.03
N GLU A 114 -5.66 7.26 -6.36
CA GLU A 114 -4.83 6.26 -7.02
C GLU A 114 -5.64 5.10 -7.61
N TYR A 115 -6.78 4.79 -7.00
CA TYR A 115 -7.72 3.78 -7.48
C TYR A 115 -9.14 4.08 -7.00
N ALA A 116 -10.10 3.83 -7.84
CA ALA A 116 -11.51 3.83 -7.47
C ALA A 116 -12.27 2.88 -8.39
N GLY A 117 -12.72 1.75 -7.87
CA GLY A 117 -13.35 0.71 -8.66
C GLY A 117 -13.80 -0.49 -7.85
N ASN A 118 -14.01 -1.61 -8.53
CA ASN A 118 -14.48 -2.83 -7.89
C ASN A 118 -13.47 -3.35 -6.85
N ALA A 119 -13.94 -3.67 -5.65
CA ALA A 119 -13.11 -4.20 -4.57
C ALA A 119 -12.44 -5.56 -4.90
N SER A 120 -12.93 -6.27 -5.93
CA SER A 120 -12.32 -7.53 -6.41
C SER A 120 -10.93 -7.38 -7.03
N VAL A 121 -10.42 -6.16 -7.15
CA VAL A 121 -8.99 -5.92 -7.44
C VAL A 121 -8.09 -6.49 -6.34
N VAL A 122 -8.61 -6.57 -5.12
CA VAL A 122 -8.02 -7.33 -4.01
C VAL A 122 -8.58 -8.74 -4.08
N ALA A 123 -7.74 -9.73 -4.36
CA ALA A 123 -8.18 -11.10 -4.32
C ALA A 123 -8.53 -11.49 -2.87
N ARG A 124 -9.68 -12.17 -2.67
CA ARG A 124 -10.09 -12.60 -1.33
C ARG A 124 -8.99 -13.42 -0.65
N ASN A 125 -8.35 -14.30 -1.37
CA ASN A 125 -7.27 -15.16 -0.85
C ASN A 125 -6.04 -14.39 -0.35
N ASP A 126 -5.87 -13.11 -0.75
CA ASP A 126 -4.76 -12.29 -0.26
C ASP A 126 -5.02 -11.75 1.16
N VAL A 127 -6.29 -11.66 1.57
CA VAL A 127 -6.70 -11.18 2.89
C VAL A 127 -7.29 -12.29 3.78
N GLU A 128 -7.80 -13.34 3.16
CA GLU A 128 -8.35 -14.54 3.81
C GLU A 128 -7.74 -15.76 3.11
N PRO A 129 -6.50 -16.16 3.47
CA PRO A 129 -5.89 -17.37 2.92
C PRO A 129 -6.79 -18.58 3.11
N PRO A 130 -6.97 -19.41 2.07
CA PRO A 130 -7.85 -20.57 2.16
C PRO A 130 -7.28 -21.60 3.15
N GLY A 131 -8.17 -22.21 3.95
CA GLY A 131 -7.83 -23.32 4.82
C GLY A 131 -7.31 -22.92 6.21
N LEU A 132 -7.47 -21.65 6.60
CA LEU A 132 -7.29 -21.24 7.99
C LEU A 132 -8.35 -21.90 8.86
N ASP A 133 -7.90 -22.63 9.89
CA ASP A 133 -8.79 -23.36 10.79
C ASP A 133 -8.14 -23.50 12.17
N GLY A 134 -8.59 -22.71 13.13
CA GLY A 134 -8.15 -22.82 14.51
C GLY A 134 -8.51 -24.17 15.16
N ALA A 135 -9.64 -24.77 14.76
CA ALA A 135 -10.07 -26.05 15.32
C ALA A 135 -9.15 -27.21 14.96
N ALA A 136 -8.36 -27.09 13.89
CA ALA A 136 -7.36 -28.09 13.52
C ALA A 136 -6.27 -28.30 14.58
N PHE A 137 -6.05 -27.32 15.47
CA PHE A 137 -5.07 -27.43 16.55
C PHE A 137 -5.64 -28.10 17.81
N VAL A 138 -6.95 -28.26 17.95
CA VAL A 138 -7.60 -28.87 19.11
C VAL A 138 -7.19 -30.33 19.22
N GLY A 139 -6.56 -30.69 20.36
CA GLY A 139 -6.08 -32.04 20.61
C GLY A 139 -4.87 -32.47 19.77
N LEU A 140 -4.27 -31.53 19.02
CA LEU A 140 -3.05 -31.80 18.27
C LEU A 140 -1.86 -32.05 19.25
N ARG A 141 -0.89 -32.84 18.83
CA ARG A 141 0.37 -33.00 19.58
C ARG A 141 1.23 -31.73 19.38
N ALA A 142 2.02 -31.41 20.39
CA ALA A 142 2.88 -30.24 20.36
C ALA A 142 3.84 -30.24 19.16
N ASN A 143 4.46 -31.41 18.87
CA ASN A 143 5.38 -31.58 17.74
C ASN A 143 4.71 -31.61 16.35
N ALA A 144 3.40 -31.50 16.25
CA ALA A 144 2.67 -31.44 14.97
C ALA A 144 2.15 -30.00 14.64
N VAL A 145 2.37 -29.06 15.54
CA VAL A 145 1.85 -27.69 15.38
C VAL A 145 2.49 -26.99 14.16
N VAL A 146 3.80 -27.19 13.98
CA VAL A 146 4.55 -26.57 12.87
C VAL A 146 4.08 -27.13 11.53
N ALA A 147 3.95 -28.44 11.40
CA ALA A 147 3.43 -29.08 10.20
C ALA A 147 2.01 -28.59 9.85
N GLU A 148 1.17 -28.40 10.86
CA GLU A 148 -0.18 -27.87 10.66
C GLU A 148 -0.16 -26.40 10.20
N LEU A 149 0.73 -25.56 10.77
CA LEU A 149 0.92 -24.17 10.31
C LEU A 149 1.46 -24.11 8.88
N VAL A 150 2.37 -25.02 8.49
CA VAL A 150 2.83 -25.14 7.09
C VAL A 150 1.67 -25.54 6.18
N ARG A 151 0.85 -26.51 6.59
CA ARG A 151 -0.34 -26.94 5.83
C ARG A 151 -1.33 -25.78 5.61
N GLN A 152 -1.46 -24.89 6.57
CA GLN A 152 -2.33 -23.70 6.48
C GLN A 152 -1.63 -22.48 5.84
N HIS A 153 -0.44 -22.64 5.26
CA HIS A 153 0.37 -21.57 4.67
C HIS A 153 0.67 -20.41 5.63
N MET A 154 0.83 -20.71 6.89
CA MET A 154 1.22 -19.74 7.93
C MET A 154 2.72 -19.75 8.21
N LEU A 155 3.39 -20.85 7.89
CA LEU A 155 4.85 -21.00 7.91
C LEU A 155 5.34 -21.56 6.57
N ASP A 156 6.56 -21.17 6.20
CA ASP A 156 7.34 -21.80 5.13
C ASP A 156 8.63 -22.35 5.74
N CYS A 157 8.76 -23.67 5.79
CA CYS A 157 9.94 -24.39 6.28
C CYS A 157 10.64 -25.13 5.13
N SER A 158 10.40 -24.73 3.90
CA SER A 158 10.91 -25.41 2.72
C SER A 158 12.42 -25.23 2.51
N ILE A 159 13.04 -26.25 1.94
CA ILE A 159 14.39 -26.17 1.36
C ILE A 159 14.25 -25.99 -0.13
N THR A 160 14.75 -24.89 -0.66
CA THR A 160 14.78 -24.59 -2.10
C THR A 160 16.20 -24.37 -2.58
N ASP A 161 16.49 -24.79 -3.84
CA ASP A 161 17.76 -24.49 -4.49
C ASP A 161 17.82 -23.05 -5.04
N ASP A 162 18.98 -22.66 -5.60
CA ASP A 162 19.19 -21.35 -6.21
C ASP A 162 18.31 -21.11 -7.46
N LEU A 163 17.68 -22.15 -7.99
CA LEU A 163 16.77 -22.09 -9.15
C LEU A 163 15.30 -22.03 -8.71
N GLY A 164 15.03 -22.11 -7.39
CA GLY A 164 13.68 -22.05 -6.82
C GLY A 164 12.97 -23.42 -6.80
N ASN A 165 13.68 -24.55 -7.00
CA ASN A 165 13.09 -25.88 -6.86
C ASN A 165 13.05 -26.28 -5.38
N THR A 166 11.88 -26.66 -4.88
CA THR A 166 11.69 -27.13 -3.50
C THR A 166 12.05 -28.61 -3.41
N PHE A 167 12.95 -28.96 -2.46
CA PHE A 167 13.37 -30.33 -2.19
C PHE A 167 12.66 -30.96 -1.01
N ASP A 168 12.34 -30.13 -0.02
CA ASP A 168 11.69 -30.54 1.21
C ASP A 168 10.78 -29.40 1.67
N GLU A 169 9.56 -29.71 2.04
CA GLU A 169 8.56 -28.71 2.46
C GLU A 169 8.70 -28.34 3.95
N THR A 170 9.44 -29.15 4.75
CA THR A 170 9.55 -28.97 6.21
C THR A 170 10.98 -29.04 6.74
N GLY A 171 11.97 -29.35 5.91
CA GLY A 171 13.35 -29.61 6.35
C GLY A 171 14.22 -28.37 6.56
N GLY A 172 13.76 -27.19 6.14
CA GLY A 172 14.51 -25.93 6.24
C GLY A 172 14.17 -25.10 7.47
N PRO A 173 14.97 -24.05 7.74
CA PRO A 173 14.61 -23.06 8.75
C PRO A 173 13.27 -22.42 8.40
N CYS A 174 12.37 -22.34 9.37
CA CYS A 174 11.01 -21.85 9.15
C CYS A 174 10.94 -20.32 9.08
N THR A 175 10.15 -19.80 8.14
CA THR A 175 9.83 -18.38 8.03
C THR A 175 8.33 -18.18 8.25
N ALA A 176 7.95 -17.28 9.15
CA ALA A 176 6.55 -16.92 9.34
C ALA A 176 6.04 -16.15 8.12
N LEU A 177 4.95 -16.63 7.53
CA LEU A 177 4.27 -15.99 6.39
C LEU A 177 3.20 -14.99 6.85
N HIS A 178 2.77 -15.08 8.11
CA HIS A 178 1.89 -14.13 8.76
C HIS A 178 2.56 -13.53 10.00
N PRO A 179 2.51 -12.20 10.20
CA PRO A 179 3.28 -11.50 11.25
C PRO A 179 2.94 -11.94 12.67
N LEU A 180 1.74 -12.48 12.92
CA LEU A 180 1.30 -12.90 14.25
C LEU A 180 1.64 -14.35 14.58
N VAL A 181 2.12 -15.14 13.62
CA VAL A 181 2.47 -16.55 13.85
C VAL A 181 3.70 -16.68 14.72
N GLY A 182 4.74 -15.89 14.46
CA GLY A 182 5.95 -15.91 15.29
C GLY A 182 5.68 -15.57 16.75
N PRO A 183 5.03 -14.43 17.07
CA PRO A 183 4.62 -14.11 18.44
C PRO A 183 3.72 -15.17 19.09
N LEU A 184 2.81 -15.78 18.32
CA LEU A 184 1.95 -16.84 18.83
C LEU A 184 2.75 -18.09 19.18
N LEU A 185 3.66 -18.54 18.31
CA LEU A 185 4.55 -19.66 18.59
C LEU A 185 5.44 -19.40 19.81
N GLU A 186 5.98 -18.18 19.92
CA GLU A 186 6.82 -17.80 21.06
C GLU A 186 6.07 -17.82 22.40
N GLU A 187 4.75 -17.52 22.39
CA GLU A 187 3.90 -17.59 23.59
C GLU A 187 3.76 -19.02 24.12
N PHE A 188 3.67 -20.02 23.23
CA PHE A 188 3.43 -21.43 23.60
C PHE A 188 4.69 -22.30 23.55
N PHE A 189 5.63 -21.96 22.70
CA PHE A 189 6.90 -22.65 22.47
C PHE A 189 8.07 -21.66 22.47
N PRO A 190 8.43 -21.10 23.64
CA PRO A 190 9.49 -20.11 23.73
C PRO A 190 10.79 -20.58 23.12
N THR A 191 11.41 -19.74 22.30
CA THR A 191 12.67 -20.06 21.63
C THR A 191 13.80 -20.19 22.66
N PRO A 192 14.49 -21.35 22.76
CA PRO A 192 15.63 -21.51 23.62
C PRO A 192 16.78 -20.56 23.27
N ALA A 193 17.52 -20.08 24.29
CA ALA A 193 18.58 -19.10 24.10
C ALA A 193 19.78 -19.57 23.22
N TRP A 194 19.86 -20.85 22.90
CA TRP A 194 20.94 -21.45 22.12
C TRP A 194 20.63 -21.61 20.62
N THR A 195 19.42 -21.23 20.17
CA THR A 195 18.98 -21.36 18.78
C THR A 195 18.23 -20.11 18.31
N THR A 196 17.86 -20.07 17.04
CA THR A 196 17.01 -19.01 16.47
C THR A 196 15.55 -19.50 16.37
N PRO A 197 14.55 -18.61 16.33
CA PRO A 197 13.15 -19.00 16.11
C PRO A 197 12.97 -19.88 14.88
N ALA A 198 13.60 -19.54 13.77
CA ALA A 198 13.51 -20.27 12.52
C ALA A 198 14.02 -21.72 12.60
N GLU A 199 15.14 -21.93 13.30
CA GLU A 199 15.69 -23.26 13.54
C GLU A 199 14.91 -24.01 14.61
N TRP A 200 14.46 -23.30 15.65
CA TRP A 200 13.68 -23.89 16.73
C TRP A 200 12.34 -24.45 16.22
N TRP A 201 11.62 -23.72 15.40
CA TRP A 201 10.35 -24.21 14.86
C TRP A 201 10.54 -25.45 13.96
N ARG A 202 11.60 -25.48 13.15
CA ARG A 202 11.97 -26.70 12.40
C ARG A 202 12.24 -27.88 13.35
N ASP A 203 13.04 -27.65 14.39
CA ASP A 203 13.46 -28.71 15.32
C ASP A 203 12.30 -29.18 16.22
N LEU A 204 11.28 -28.38 16.43
CA LEU A 204 10.05 -28.73 17.12
C LEU A 204 9.21 -29.72 16.29
N ASP A 205 9.21 -29.58 14.95
CA ASP A 205 8.42 -30.40 14.04
C ASP A 205 8.91 -31.88 14.11
N GLY A 206 7.98 -32.80 14.43
CA GLY A 206 8.29 -34.20 14.53
C GLY A 206 9.20 -34.63 15.71
N SER A 207 9.57 -33.72 16.62
CA SER A 207 10.44 -33.97 17.74
C SER A 207 9.83 -35.01 18.74
N GLU A 208 10.60 -36.06 19.10
CA GLU A 208 10.15 -37.03 20.09
C GLU A 208 9.97 -36.42 21.50
N GLU A 209 10.74 -35.39 21.84
CA GLU A 209 10.63 -34.68 23.11
C GLU A 209 9.27 -33.97 23.25
N TYR A 210 8.73 -33.46 22.14
CA TYR A 210 7.45 -32.77 22.09
C TYR A 210 6.30 -33.62 21.53
N ASP A 211 6.50 -34.95 21.42
CA ASP A 211 5.43 -35.89 21.07
C ASP A 211 4.45 -36.09 22.24
N THR A 212 3.80 -35.02 22.64
CA THR A 212 2.89 -34.94 23.78
C THR A 212 1.60 -34.24 23.43
N THR A 213 0.52 -34.63 24.10
CA THR A 213 -0.77 -33.92 24.13
C THR A 213 -0.93 -33.11 25.41
N ASP A 214 0.04 -33.13 26.32
CA ASP A 214 0.04 -32.38 27.58
C ASP A 214 0.61 -30.97 27.34
N TRP A 215 -0.10 -30.20 26.51
CA TRP A 215 0.15 -28.79 26.23
C TRP A 215 -1.21 -28.09 25.98
N PRO A 216 -1.31 -26.77 26.15
CA PRO A 216 -2.61 -26.06 26.06
C PRO A 216 -3.11 -25.88 24.62
N ALA A 217 -3.37 -26.99 23.90
CA ALA A 217 -3.79 -27.03 22.50
C ALA A 217 -5.07 -26.22 22.22
N GLU A 218 -6.05 -26.31 23.13
CA GLU A 218 -7.30 -25.56 23.03
C GLU A 218 -7.08 -24.04 23.18
N GLU A 219 -6.11 -23.66 24.02
CA GLU A 219 -5.78 -22.24 24.18
C GLU A 219 -5.04 -21.72 22.96
N PHE A 220 -4.11 -22.49 22.40
CA PHE A 220 -3.45 -22.15 21.13
C PHE A 220 -4.48 -22.00 20.00
N ALA A 221 -5.39 -22.96 19.84
CA ALA A 221 -6.47 -22.94 18.86
C ALA A 221 -7.32 -21.67 19.01
N ALA A 222 -7.71 -21.32 20.24
CA ALA A 222 -8.50 -20.12 20.51
C ALA A 222 -7.72 -18.83 20.18
N ARG A 223 -6.41 -18.78 20.49
CA ARG A 223 -5.56 -17.63 20.14
C ARG A 223 -5.32 -17.52 18.65
N PHE A 224 -5.16 -18.62 17.94
CA PHE A 224 -5.03 -18.63 16.49
C PHE A 224 -6.31 -18.10 15.84
N GLU A 225 -7.47 -18.56 16.31
CA GLU A 225 -8.78 -18.09 15.84
C GLU A 225 -8.97 -16.61 16.13
N GLU A 226 -8.71 -16.16 17.35
CA GLU A 226 -8.88 -14.76 17.78
C GLU A 226 -7.98 -13.80 17.00
N ARG A 227 -6.72 -14.20 16.73
CA ARG A 227 -5.69 -13.27 16.24
C ARG A 227 -5.44 -13.39 14.73
N ILE A 228 -5.74 -14.54 14.12
CA ILE A 228 -5.38 -14.83 12.73
C ILE A 228 -6.61 -15.20 11.90
N ALA A 229 -7.26 -16.34 12.18
CA ALA A 229 -8.33 -16.83 11.31
C ALA A 229 -9.56 -15.93 11.32
N GLY A 230 -10.07 -15.55 12.48
CA GLY A 230 -11.24 -14.68 12.60
C GLY A 230 -11.05 -13.29 11.99
N PRO A 231 -9.94 -12.58 12.24
CA PRO A 231 -9.64 -11.33 11.52
C PRO A 231 -9.53 -11.48 10.00
N ALA A 232 -8.95 -12.59 9.50
CA ALA A 232 -8.85 -12.87 8.07
C ALA A 232 -10.23 -13.11 7.45
N GLU A 233 -11.08 -13.93 8.07
CA GLU A 233 -12.48 -14.16 7.67
C GLU A 233 -13.25 -12.83 7.64
N HIS A 234 -13.10 -12.03 8.71
CA HIS A 234 -13.75 -10.71 8.77
C HIS A 234 -13.30 -9.77 7.65
N ALA A 235 -12.02 -9.78 7.29
CA ALA A 235 -11.51 -8.98 6.17
C ALA A 235 -12.10 -9.45 4.83
N GLY A 236 -12.20 -10.77 4.62
CA GLY A 236 -12.88 -11.36 3.46
C GLY A 236 -14.36 -10.96 3.38
N ASP A 237 -15.06 -10.99 4.49
CA ASP A 237 -16.46 -10.56 4.59
C ASP A 237 -16.64 -9.07 4.29
N LEU A 238 -15.73 -8.22 4.75
CA LEU A 238 -15.75 -6.78 4.43
C LEU A 238 -15.62 -6.53 2.93
N LEU A 239 -14.75 -7.26 2.23
CA LEU A 239 -14.60 -7.17 0.77
C LEU A 239 -15.84 -7.65 0.03
N LEU A 240 -16.54 -8.68 0.56
CA LEU A 240 -17.79 -9.17 -0.03
C LEU A 240 -18.95 -8.20 0.21
N ALA A 241 -19.02 -7.58 1.39
CA ALA A 241 -20.09 -6.66 1.75
C ALA A 241 -19.96 -5.30 1.04
N ASN A 242 -18.73 -4.90 0.69
CA ASN A 242 -18.41 -3.60 0.13
C ASN A 242 -17.79 -3.77 -1.25
N VAL A 243 -18.61 -3.58 -2.29
CA VAL A 243 -18.22 -3.88 -3.67
C VAL A 243 -17.29 -2.85 -4.29
N TYR A 244 -17.07 -1.71 -3.63
CA TYR A 244 -16.26 -0.62 -4.13
C TYR A 244 -15.08 -0.30 -3.20
N LEU A 245 -13.90 -0.16 -3.78
CA LEU A 245 -12.68 0.26 -3.10
C LEU A 245 -12.23 1.59 -3.67
N THR A 246 -11.95 2.55 -2.79
CA THR A 246 -11.25 3.79 -3.15
C THR A 246 -9.93 3.86 -2.40
N ARG A 247 -8.84 4.14 -3.11
CA ARG A 247 -7.51 4.42 -2.55
C ARG A 247 -7.15 5.86 -2.85
N LEU A 248 -6.97 6.63 -1.78
CA LEU A 248 -6.50 8.01 -1.84
C LEU A 248 -5.06 8.10 -1.32
N TYR A 249 -4.29 8.99 -1.90
CA TYR A 249 -2.91 9.25 -1.48
C TYR A 249 -2.66 10.75 -1.37
N THR A 250 -1.86 11.12 -0.39
CA THR A 250 -1.32 12.47 -0.23
C THR A 250 0.01 12.41 0.51
N THR A 251 0.78 13.48 0.45
CA THR A 251 1.91 13.75 1.33
C THR A 251 1.59 14.98 2.16
N MET A 252 2.02 15.01 3.42
CA MET A 252 1.79 16.15 4.30
C MET A 252 2.96 16.35 5.24
N SER A 253 3.44 17.57 5.33
CA SER A 253 4.37 18.00 6.36
C SER A 253 3.64 18.39 7.65
N PRO A 254 4.30 18.38 8.84
CA PRO A 254 3.64 18.73 10.11
C PRO A 254 2.94 20.09 10.10
N ALA A 255 3.44 21.05 9.32
CA ALA A 255 2.87 22.40 9.22
C ALA A 255 1.49 22.40 8.51
N GLU A 256 1.24 21.45 7.63
CA GLU A 256 0.03 21.31 6.82
C GLU A 256 -1.07 20.53 7.55
N MET A 257 -0.73 19.72 8.54
CA MET A 257 -1.68 18.93 9.33
C MET A 257 -2.48 19.80 10.30
N THR A 258 -3.22 20.76 9.75
CA THR A 258 -3.96 21.79 10.52
C THR A 258 -5.40 21.39 10.81
N GLU A 259 -6.00 20.54 9.99
CA GLU A 259 -7.34 20.00 10.16
C GLU A 259 -7.40 18.51 9.79
N ASP A 260 -8.38 17.80 10.33
CA ASP A 260 -8.59 16.39 10.01
C ASP A 260 -9.39 16.26 8.73
N PRO A 261 -8.93 15.50 7.72
CA PRO A 261 -9.71 15.24 6.53
C PRO A 261 -10.93 14.39 6.84
N THR A 262 -12.06 14.81 6.32
CA THR A 262 -13.32 14.07 6.31
C THR A 262 -13.66 13.65 4.87
N PHE A 263 -14.40 12.57 4.74
CA PHE A 263 -14.66 11.97 3.43
C PHE A 263 -16.13 11.63 3.27
N HIS A 264 -16.58 11.56 2.01
CA HIS A 264 -17.94 11.15 1.66
C HIS A 264 -17.93 10.28 0.40
N GLU A 265 -18.95 9.46 0.23
CA GLU A 265 -19.21 8.79 -1.04
C GLU A 265 -19.89 9.72 -2.04
N ASN A 266 -19.52 9.62 -3.32
CA ASN A 266 -20.22 10.25 -4.42
C ASN A 266 -20.46 9.23 -5.56
N PRO A 267 -21.70 8.80 -5.77
CA PRO A 267 -22.03 7.76 -6.76
C PRO A 267 -21.90 8.23 -8.22
N MET A 268 -21.70 9.53 -8.46
CA MET A 268 -21.61 10.09 -9.81
C MET A 268 -20.17 10.22 -10.29
N LEU A 269 -19.17 9.94 -9.44
CA LEU A 269 -17.78 9.99 -9.84
C LEU A 269 -17.41 8.80 -10.73
N PRO A 270 -16.60 9.00 -11.78
CA PRO A 270 -16.12 7.91 -12.61
C PRO A 270 -15.11 7.04 -11.85
N PRO A 271 -14.94 5.77 -12.25
CA PRO A 271 -13.89 4.92 -11.73
C PRO A 271 -12.50 5.47 -12.09
N VAL A 272 -11.49 5.10 -11.29
CA VAL A 272 -10.07 5.40 -11.54
C VAL A 272 -9.32 4.07 -11.56
N SER A 273 -8.62 3.79 -12.68
CA SER A 273 -7.81 2.60 -12.82
C SER A 273 -6.55 2.68 -11.94
N ASN A 274 -6.13 1.56 -11.37
CA ASN A 274 -4.84 1.43 -10.71
C ASN A 274 -3.69 1.14 -11.70
N GLN A 275 -3.98 1.08 -12.98
CA GLN A 275 -2.98 0.88 -14.03
C GLN A 275 -2.59 2.23 -14.61
N PHE A 276 -1.40 2.69 -14.21
CA PHE A 276 -0.69 3.75 -14.89
C PHE A 276 0.26 3.09 -15.88
N SER A 277 0.05 3.30 -17.17
CA SER A 277 0.89 2.74 -18.22
C SER A 277 1.26 3.81 -19.24
N ALA A 278 2.48 3.72 -19.74
CA ALA A 278 2.94 4.46 -20.89
C ALA A 278 3.65 3.49 -21.84
N THR A 279 3.62 3.80 -23.12
CA THR A 279 4.30 2.99 -24.13
C THR A 279 5.50 3.75 -24.64
N VAL A 280 6.70 3.19 -24.46
CA VAL A 280 7.92 3.74 -25.07
C VAL A 280 7.99 3.23 -26.50
N VAL A 281 8.03 4.15 -27.45
CA VAL A 281 8.16 3.87 -28.89
C VAL A 281 9.50 4.39 -29.35
N SER A 282 10.31 3.50 -29.95
CA SER A 282 11.58 3.87 -30.56
C SER A 282 11.53 3.56 -32.05
N ASP A 283 11.54 4.59 -32.87
CA ASP A 283 11.46 4.50 -34.32
C ASP A 283 12.80 4.80 -34.98
N CYS A 284 13.15 4.05 -36.04
CA CYS A 284 14.37 4.30 -36.82
C CYS A 284 14.33 5.61 -37.65
N ASP A 285 13.13 6.13 -37.87
CA ASP A 285 12.89 7.30 -38.70
C ASP A 285 12.40 8.51 -37.90
N GLY A 286 12.42 8.44 -36.55
CA GLY A 286 11.96 9.50 -35.68
C GLY A 286 12.56 9.42 -34.25
N PRO A 287 12.35 10.43 -33.41
CA PRO A 287 12.82 10.43 -32.02
C PRO A 287 12.09 9.35 -31.21
N THR A 288 12.77 8.80 -30.20
CA THR A 288 12.13 7.98 -29.18
C THR A 288 11.08 8.83 -28.45
N HIS A 289 9.91 8.28 -28.21
CA HIS A 289 8.85 8.98 -27.48
C HIS A 289 8.07 8.06 -26.56
N VAL A 290 7.34 8.66 -25.65
CA VAL A 290 6.44 7.97 -24.70
C VAL A 290 5.01 8.36 -25.03
N GLU A 291 4.17 7.37 -25.30
CA GLU A 291 2.72 7.55 -25.46
C GLU A 291 2.03 7.31 -24.12
N LEU A 292 1.31 8.32 -23.63
CA LEU A 292 0.53 8.23 -22.39
C LEU A 292 -0.88 7.68 -22.65
N ALA A 293 -1.52 7.16 -21.62
CA ALA A 293 -2.86 6.59 -21.70
C ALA A 293 -3.95 7.60 -22.08
N ASP A 294 -3.72 8.91 -21.84
CA ASP A 294 -4.60 10.02 -22.22
C ASP A 294 -4.39 10.50 -23.65
N GLY A 295 -3.45 9.91 -24.38
CA GLY A 295 -3.14 10.22 -25.78
C GLY A 295 -2.06 11.29 -25.96
N ARG A 296 -1.51 11.86 -24.88
CA ARG A 296 -0.35 12.76 -24.96
C ARG A 296 0.90 11.98 -25.36
N VAL A 297 1.78 12.64 -26.09
CA VAL A 297 3.06 12.09 -26.54
C VAL A 297 4.20 12.95 -26.04
N ILE A 298 5.18 12.34 -25.38
CA ILE A 298 6.39 13.02 -24.88
C ILE A 298 7.56 12.56 -25.74
N GLN A 299 8.08 13.45 -26.60
CA GLN A 299 9.29 13.15 -27.38
C GLN A 299 10.54 13.27 -26.51
N TYR A 300 11.48 12.35 -26.71
CA TYR A 300 12.80 12.43 -26.09
C TYR A 300 13.71 13.25 -27.00
N ASP A 301 14.77 13.78 -26.43
CA ASP A 301 15.76 14.51 -27.22
C ASP A 301 16.57 13.57 -28.13
N ASP A 302 17.42 14.15 -29.00
CA ASP A 302 18.30 13.38 -29.93
C ASP A 302 19.27 12.44 -29.19
N ALA A 303 19.54 12.65 -27.92
CA ALA A 303 20.36 11.79 -27.05
C ALA A 303 19.54 10.70 -26.38
N GLY A 304 18.24 10.63 -26.61
CA GLY A 304 17.31 9.68 -25.99
C GLY A 304 17.02 9.97 -24.54
N GLN A 305 17.16 11.22 -24.10
CA GLN A 305 16.83 11.64 -22.73
C GLN A 305 15.41 12.20 -22.67
N PRO A 306 14.65 11.90 -21.61
CA PRO A 306 13.35 12.50 -21.37
C PRO A 306 13.51 14.01 -21.13
N PRO A 307 12.49 14.83 -21.49
CA PRO A 307 12.48 16.23 -21.13
C PRO A 307 12.46 16.47 -19.63
N VAL A 308 13.00 17.62 -19.23
CA VAL A 308 12.85 18.14 -17.86
C VAL A 308 12.08 19.46 -17.97
N PHE A 309 10.87 19.48 -17.43
CA PHE A 309 10.02 20.65 -17.43
C PHE A 309 10.05 21.31 -16.05
N GLU A 310 10.93 22.31 -15.87
CA GLU A 310 11.13 22.95 -14.55
C GLU A 310 9.93 23.83 -14.14
N ASP A 311 9.28 24.48 -15.10
CA ASP A 311 8.18 25.43 -14.88
C ASP A 311 6.79 24.81 -15.10
N MET A 312 6.70 23.59 -15.64
CA MET A 312 5.43 22.91 -15.91
C MET A 312 4.73 22.51 -14.62
N PRO A 313 3.43 22.81 -14.44
CA PRO A 313 2.69 22.45 -13.24
C PRO A 313 2.68 20.94 -12.97
N TYR A 314 2.83 20.55 -11.70
CA TYR A 314 2.71 19.16 -11.24
C TYR A 314 1.25 18.72 -11.10
N ALA A 315 0.32 19.63 -10.81
CA ALA A 315 -1.11 19.39 -10.86
C ALA A 315 -1.66 19.68 -12.26
N LEU A 316 -2.35 18.72 -12.86
CA LEU A 316 -3.15 18.91 -14.06
C LEU A 316 -4.39 19.75 -13.74
N ALA A 317 -5.07 19.42 -12.65
CA ALA A 317 -6.22 20.17 -12.15
C ALA A 317 -6.36 20.01 -10.63
N VAL A 318 -6.98 21.02 -10.00
CA VAL A 318 -7.41 20.99 -8.60
C VAL A 318 -8.93 21.15 -8.55
N GLU A 319 -9.59 20.27 -7.81
CA GLU A 319 -11.04 20.14 -7.79
C GLU A 319 -11.59 20.19 -6.36
N GLN A 320 -12.80 20.72 -6.21
CA GLN A 320 -13.65 20.47 -5.06
C GLN A 320 -14.71 19.43 -5.44
N VAL A 321 -14.76 18.34 -4.72
CA VAL A 321 -15.71 17.25 -4.99
C VAL A 321 -16.92 17.39 -4.06
N PRO A 322 -18.15 17.59 -4.58
CA PRO A 322 -19.36 17.59 -3.77
C PRO A 322 -19.79 16.17 -3.44
N SER A 323 -20.71 16.01 -2.47
CA SER A 323 -21.30 14.70 -2.12
C SER A 323 -22.20 14.12 -3.21
N SER A 324 -22.56 14.90 -4.22
CA SER A 324 -23.28 14.44 -5.40
C SER A 324 -23.03 15.40 -6.58
N GLY A 325 -23.00 14.83 -7.79
CA GLY A 325 -22.70 15.59 -9.00
C GLY A 325 -21.23 15.54 -9.40
N ALA A 326 -20.90 16.27 -10.45
CA ALA A 326 -19.54 16.36 -10.97
C ALA A 326 -18.63 17.20 -10.05
N PRO A 327 -17.30 16.95 -10.04
CA PRO A 327 -16.34 17.84 -9.42
C PRO A 327 -16.42 19.26 -9.97
N MET A 328 -16.16 20.23 -9.11
CA MET A 328 -16.02 21.63 -9.49
C MET A 328 -14.52 21.91 -9.64
N VAL A 329 -14.09 22.17 -10.86
CA VAL A 329 -12.69 22.53 -11.15
C VAL A 329 -12.41 23.94 -10.61
N LEU A 330 -11.41 24.05 -9.74
CA LEU A 330 -10.93 25.30 -9.16
C LEU A 330 -9.75 25.86 -9.93
N LEU A 331 -8.88 24.96 -10.40
CA LEU A 331 -7.69 25.26 -11.17
C LEU A 331 -7.54 24.21 -12.27
N ASP A 332 -7.26 24.65 -13.50
CA ASP A 332 -7.04 23.81 -14.67
C ASP A 332 -5.79 24.28 -15.40
N HIS A 333 -4.79 23.39 -15.49
CA HIS A 333 -3.54 23.67 -16.18
C HIS A 333 -3.43 22.92 -17.52
N ALA A 334 -4.46 22.19 -17.96
CA ALA A 334 -4.37 21.34 -19.15
C ALA A 334 -3.84 22.08 -20.38
N ALA A 335 -4.39 23.27 -20.66
CA ALA A 335 -3.96 24.07 -21.82
C ALA A 335 -2.50 24.53 -21.73
N ALA A 336 -2.04 24.97 -20.54
CA ALA A 336 -0.67 25.42 -20.36
C ALA A 336 0.32 24.23 -20.49
N ILE A 337 -0.06 23.07 -19.94
CA ILE A 337 0.72 21.83 -20.04
C ILE A 337 0.81 21.37 -21.50
N ASP A 338 -0.29 21.39 -22.23
CA ASP A 338 -0.34 21.00 -23.64
C ASP A 338 0.49 21.96 -24.51
N ASP A 339 0.39 23.28 -24.29
CA ASP A 339 1.17 24.31 -25.03
C ASP A 339 2.70 24.08 -24.81
N GLU A 340 3.14 23.80 -23.60
CA GLU A 340 4.55 23.58 -23.28
C GLU A 340 5.06 22.25 -23.87
N LEU A 341 4.25 21.18 -23.77
CA LEU A 341 4.56 19.88 -24.37
C LEU A 341 4.66 19.98 -25.91
N ASP A 342 3.72 20.66 -26.55
CA ASP A 342 3.71 20.87 -28.00
C ASP A 342 4.93 21.67 -28.46
N ALA A 343 5.32 22.69 -27.70
CA ALA A 343 6.52 23.49 -27.98
C ALA A 343 7.80 22.62 -27.86
N TRP A 344 7.88 21.75 -26.83
CA TRP A 344 8.97 20.81 -26.69
C TRP A 344 9.02 19.82 -27.86
N ASN A 345 7.90 19.15 -28.15
CA ASN A 345 7.83 18.14 -29.22
C ASN A 345 8.20 18.73 -30.60
N ALA A 346 7.70 19.94 -30.91
CA ALA A 346 8.03 20.62 -32.16
C ALA A 346 9.53 20.92 -32.31
N ALA A 347 10.25 21.11 -31.21
CA ALA A 347 11.71 21.32 -31.22
C ALA A 347 12.49 20.02 -31.51
N GLN A 348 11.87 18.86 -31.30
CA GLN A 348 12.50 17.54 -31.54
C GLN A 348 12.23 17.00 -32.96
N ASP A 349 11.32 17.58 -33.74
CA ASP A 349 10.91 17.07 -35.08
C ASP A 349 11.98 17.20 -36.17
N GLY A 350 13.24 17.48 -35.82
CA GLY A 350 14.36 17.72 -36.77
C GLY A 350 15.41 16.63 -36.91
N GLY A 351 15.38 15.48 -36.21
CA GLY A 351 16.45 14.50 -36.14
C GLY A 351 16.14 13.13 -36.75
N CYS A 352 17.14 12.47 -37.38
CA CYS A 352 17.05 11.09 -37.91
C CYS A 352 17.54 10.08 -36.87
N ALA A 353 16.68 9.17 -36.39
CA ALA A 353 17.06 8.05 -35.50
C ALA A 353 16.65 6.68 -36.04
N CYS A 354 17.37 5.60 -35.67
CA CYS A 354 17.16 4.23 -36.15
C CYS A 354 16.20 3.41 -35.25
N ARG A 355 15.31 2.63 -35.89
CA ARG A 355 14.20 1.89 -35.23
C ARG A 355 14.62 0.63 -34.48
N MET A 356 14.33 0.51 -33.18
CA MET A 356 14.33 -0.76 -32.44
C MET A 356 12.94 -1.08 -31.89
N VAL A 357 12.59 -2.36 -31.88
CA VAL A 357 11.26 -2.90 -31.58
C VAL A 357 10.85 -2.56 -30.12
N ALA A 358 9.64 -2.04 -29.98
CA ALA A 358 9.03 -1.70 -28.70
C ALA A 358 8.99 -2.88 -27.71
N LEU A 359 9.60 -2.70 -26.55
CA LEU A 359 9.29 -3.47 -25.37
C LEU A 359 8.09 -2.80 -24.69
N ARG A 360 6.93 -3.47 -24.70
CA ARG A 360 5.82 -3.07 -23.82
C ARG A 360 6.29 -3.26 -22.37
N SER A 361 6.66 -2.17 -21.74
CA SER A 361 6.74 -2.15 -20.29
C SER A 361 5.34 -1.83 -19.77
N ASP A 362 4.51 -2.84 -19.63
CA ASP A 362 3.38 -2.74 -18.71
C ASP A 362 4.00 -2.57 -17.33
N ALA A 363 4.23 -1.35 -16.95
CA ALA A 363 4.57 -1.04 -15.56
C ALA A 363 3.32 -1.31 -14.74
N LEU A 364 3.11 -2.58 -14.42
CA LEU A 364 2.28 -2.99 -13.31
C LEU A 364 2.91 -2.34 -12.07
N VAL A 365 2.49 -1.14 -11.75
CA VAL A 365 2.65 -0.60 -10.42
C VAL A 365 1.68 -1.43 -9.55
N LEU A 366 2.08 -2.67 -9.29
CA LEU A 366 1.61 -3.44 -8.17
C LEU A 366 2.09 -2.68 -6.93
N PHE A 367 1.37 -1.61 -6.58
CA PHE A 367 1.37 -1.12 -5.22
C PHE A 367 0.77 -2.24 -4.39
N GLY A 368 1.66 -3.12 -3.88
CA GLY A 368 1.26 -4.20 -3.02
C GLY A 368 0.43 -3.65 -1.87
N LEU A 369 -0.83 -4.00 -1.89
CA LEU A 369 -1.55 -4.24 -0.66
C LEU A 369 -0.74 -5.35 0.04
N PHE A 370 -0.07 -5.00 1.13
CA PHE A 370 0.88 -5.81 1.89
C PHE A 370 2.31 -5.90 1.32
N ALA A 371 3.19 -5.00 1.76
CA ALA A 371 4.61 -5.28 1.87
C ALA A 371 4.84 -6.30 3.01
N LEU A 372 4.58 -7.56 2.74
CA LEU A 372 5.13 -8.66 3.52
C LEU A 372 6.23 -9.28 2.68
N GLY A 373 7.47 -9.00 3.04
CA GLY A 373 8.64 -9.72 2.56
C GLY A 373 9.56 -9.00 1.59
N ALA A 374 10.09 -7.82 1.93
CA ALA A 374 11.31 -7.33 1.30
C ALA A 374 12.51 -8.09 1.87
N ARG A 375 12.91 -9.19 1.25
CA ARG A 375 14.24 -9.79 1.46
C ARG A 375 15.29 -8.80 0.98
N ALA A 376 15.88 -8.03 1.88
CA ALA A 376 17.12 -7.28 1.64
C ALA A 376 18.29 -8.27 1.47
N ARG A 377 18.60 -8.68 0.24
CA ARG A 377 19.86 -9.35 -0.08
C ARG A 377 21.00 -8.32 0.03
N ARG A 378 21.63 -8.23 1.20
CA ARG A 378 22.95 -7.59 1.33
C ARG A 378 23.98 -8.46 0.58
N ARG A 379 24.36 -8.06 -0.63
CA ARG A 379 25.64 -8.50 -1.22
C ARG A 379 26.76 -7.82 -0.44
N ARG A 380 27.52 -8.59 0.33
CA ARG A 380 28.89 -8.21 0.71
C ARG A 380 29.78 -8.44 -0.50
N ILE A 381 30.41 -7.38 -0.98
CA ILE A 381 31.59 -7.47 -1.82
C ILE A 381 32.78 -7.45 -0.85
N ALA A 382 33.62 -8.48 -0.97
CA ALA A 382 34.91 -8.56 -0.30
C ALA A 382 35.90 -7.62 -0.97
#